data_1d9d387caa099c5526874dc85c3c44d4
#
_entry.id   1d9d387caa099c5526874dc85c3c44d4
#
_cell.length_a   1.000
_cell.length_b   1.000
_cell.length_c   1.000
_cell.angle_alpha   90.00
_cell.angle_beta   90.00
_cell.angle_gamma   90.00
#
_symmetry.space_group_name_H-M   'P 1'
#
loop_
_entity.id
_entity.type
_entity.pdbx_description
1 polymer ?
#
loop_
_entity_poly.entity_id
_entity_poly.type
_entity_poly.pdbx_seq_one_letter_code
_entity_poly.pdbx_strand_id
1 'polypeptide(L)'
;MKQKLLLILFLTFGIVHAQEVTHVDFDTNNANIVFNSWNGSSTFSKVANPASDDANNSEFVGQFTAGNDNGIGIGVINPTTVFTSPFNLASNAIFKMKVFATEEINVIFHLENSPDWGNNLEVTASVGASEINKWTELTFDFSSFSNIFMNNIVIKIGGSNTTAGDIYFFDDIKGPELYSAPAQQYSPADGITDATISTNLEITSNGKFRNLDDSEITDLTSKVALKVGDADGADVPFSASINGDKNKITIDPSSDLDNSTTYWYGVVDGAIEYSTDAIVTGVAATFTTKAGVTGDINDVLFDFDTTNENIGFESWGGVGFAKIENPDKSGINVSDNVGEYTYNGNDAGLENSLVNGATPIVPFDFSETPFIKVKVWVSKPVGVSIKLQNYPDWGQGHEQMIEVTE
;
A
#
# COMPACT_ATOMS: atom_id res chain seq x y z
N MET A 1 -41.77 -23.12 32.53
CA MET A 1 -41.81 -22.72 31.10
C MET A 1 -40.69 -21.72 30.86
N LYS A 2 -39.60 -22.12 30.17
CA LYS A 2 -38.50 -21.23 29.81
C LYS A 2 -38.76 -20.67 28.44
N GLN A 3 -39.10 -19.39 28.31
CA GLN A 3 -39.20 -18.68 27.04
C GLN A 3 -37.79 -18.50 26.47
N LYS A 4 -37.56 -19.09 25.28
CA LYS A 4 -36.34 -18.80 24.48
C LYS A 4 -36.60 -17.52 23.69
N LEU A 5 -35.85 -16.48 24.03
CA LEU A 5 -35.80 -15.22 23.26
C LEU A 5 -35.01 -15.50 21.96
N LEU A 6 -35.71 -15.49 20.82
CA LEU A 6 -35.12 -15.59 19.51
C LEU A 6 -34.65 -14.18 19.08
N LEU A 7 -33.35 -13.93 19.17
CA LEU A 7 -32.74 -12.68 18.68
C LEU A 7 -32.60 -12.81 17.16
N ILE A 8 -33.46 -12.16 16.39
CA ILE A 8 -33.34 -12.04 14.94
C ILE A 8 -32.39 -10.87 14.65
N LEU A 9 -31.15 -11.20 14.25
CA LEU A 9 -30.18 -10.21 13.78
C LEU A 9 -30.56 -9.83 12.34
N PHE A 10 -31.15 -8.65 12.14
CA PHE A 10 -31.32 -8.06 10.82
C PHE A 10 -29.95 -7.58 10.34
N LEU A 11 -29.29 -8.34 9.45
CA LEU A 11 -28.21 -7.80 8.63
C LEU A 11 -28.86 -6.85 7.59
N THR A 12 -28.83 -5.57 7.85
CA THR A 12 -29.06 -4.57 6.80
C THR A 12 -27.82 -4.58 5.90
N PHE A 13 -27.91 -5.24 4.76
CA PHE A 13 -27.00 -4.96 3.65
C PHE A 13 -27.26 -3.50 3.24
N GLY A 14 -26.42 -2.59 3.70
CA GLY A 14 -26.37 -1.26 3.14
C GLY A 14 -25.90 -1.42 1.70
N ILE A 15 -26.78 -1.19 0.74
CA ILE A 15 -26.38 -0.97 -0.65
C ILE A 15 -25.57 0.34 -0.58
N VAL A 16 -24.25 0.25 -0.68
CA VAL A 16 -23.40 1.41 -0.87
C VAL A 16 -23.72 1.91 -2.27
N HIS A 17 -24.61 2.89 -2.36
CA HIS A 17 -24.78 3.64 -3.61
C HIS A 17 -23.48 4.44 -3.78
N ALA A 18 -22.83 4.31 -4.92
CA ALA A 18 -21.74 5.17 -5.29
C ALA A 18 -22.17 6.63 -5.16
N GLN A 19 -21.38 7.41 -4.44
CA GLN A 19 -21.75 8.77 -4.08
C GLN A 19 -21.65 9.65 -5.32
N GLU A 20 -22.77 10.35 -5.65
CA GLU A 20 -22.78 11.41 -6.64
C GLU A 20 -22.01 12.63 -6.07
N VAL A 21 -21.05 13.14 -6.82
CA VAL A 21 -20.21 14.27 -6.42
C VAL A 21 -20.48 15.46 -7.34
N THR A 22 -20.57 16.65 -6.77
CA THR A 22 -20.62 17.90 -7.55
C THR A 22 -19.21 18.27 -7.98
N HIS A 23 -18.94 18.23 -9.28
CA HIS A 23 -17.65 18.57 -9.86
C HIS A 23 -17.51 20.07 -10.12
N VAL A 24 -18.58 20.72 -10.56
CA VAL A 24 -18.62 22.16 -10.88
C VAL A 24 -19.98 22.72 -10.49
N ASP A 25 -20.00 23.78 -9.67
CA ASP A 25 -21.20 24.54 -9.32
C ASP A 25 -21.00 26.06 -9.45
N PHE A 26 -19.85 26.49 -9.92
CA PHE A 26 -19.45 27.88 -10.07
C PHE A 26 -19.46 28.76 -8.80
N ASP A 27 -19.97 28.23 -7.69
CA ASP A 27 -20.01 28.95 -6.40
C ASP A 27 -18.92 28.44 -5.44
N THR A 28 -18.86 27.12 -5.22
CA THR A 28 -17.98 26.46 -4.25
C THR A 28 -17.07 25.40 -4.86
N ASN A 29 -17.62 24.50 -5.66
CA ASN A 29 -16.86 23.40 -6.27
C ASN A 29 -16.33 23.81 -7.63
N ASN A 30 -14.99 23.88 -7.75
CA ASN A 30 -14.31 24.37 -8.94
C ASN A 30 -14.89 25.72 -9.44
N ALA A 31 -15.21 26.61 -8.50
CA ALA A 31 -15.89 27.88 -8.74
C ALA A 31 -15.21 28.79 -9.81
N ASN A 32 -13.91 28.58 -10.04
CA ASN A 32 -13.11 29.35 -11.00
C ASN A 32 -12.68 28.52 -12.22
N ILE A 33 -13.33 27.38 -12.45
CA ILE A 33 -13.03 26.55 -13.62
C ILE A 33 -13.35 27.32 -14.91
N VAL A 34 -12.53 27.13 -15.92
CA VAL A 34 -12.68 27.78 -17.23
C VAL A 34 -12.91 26.70 -18.28
N PHE A 35 -13.96 26.86 -19.05
CA PHE A 35 -14.21 26.12 -20.27
C PHE A 35 -13.68 26.92 -21.46
N ASN A 36 -12.89 26.27 -22.29
CA ASN A 36 -12.36 26.86 -23.50
C ASN A 36 -13.15 26.40 -24.72
N SER A 37 -13.07 27.15 -25.84
CA SER A 37 -13.66 26.71 -27.08
C SER A 37 -13.12 25.33 -27.48
N TRP A 38 -14.03 24.40 -27.72
CA TRP A 38 -13.70 23.07 -28.22
C TRP A 38 -14.01 23.01 -29.72
N ASN A 39 -12.95 23.01 -30.52
CA ASN A 39 -13.02 22.88 -31.97
C ASN A 39 -13.91 23.94 -32.66
N GLY A 40 -13.82 25.22 -32.22
CA GLY A 40 -14.57 26.29 -32.86
C GLY A 40 -14.71 27.63 -32.17
N SER A 41 -15.89 28.25 -32.27
CA SER A 41 -16.16 29.62 -31.83
C SER A 41 -17.15 29.78 -30.68
N SER A 42 -17.65 28.67 -30.11
CA SER A 42 -18.44 28.74 -28.89
C SER A 42 -17.59 29.24 -27.73
N THR A 43 -18.18 30.05 -26.83
CA THR A 43 -17.44 30.63 -25.72
C THR A 43 -18.13 30.39 -24.39
N PHE A 44 -17.34 30.50 -23.33
CA PHE A 44 -17.76 30.37 -21.94
C PHE A 44 -17.51 31.66 -21.18
N SER A 45 -18.41 31.98 -20.26
CA SER A 45 -18.15 32.92 -19.20
C SER A 45 -18.91 32.54 -17.91
N LYS A 46 -18.32 32.79 -16.76
CA LYS A 46 -19.03 32.72 -15.48
C LYS A 46 -19.80 34.01 -15.27
N VAL A 47 -21.09 33.90 -15.01
CA VAL A 47 -21.98 35.04 -14.85
C VAL A 47 -22.89 34.89 -13.63
N ALA A 48 -23.48 35.99 -13.14
CA ALA A 48 -24.53 35.89 -12.14
C ALA A 48 -25.74 35.12 -12.71
N ASN A 49 -26.39 34.32 -11.88
CA ASN A 49 -27.53 33.50 -12.29
C ASN A 49 -28.69 34.41 -12.80
N PRO A 50 -29.07 34.33 -14.08
CA PRO A 50 -30.06 35.24 -14.66
C PRO A 50 -31.50 34.87 -14.29
N ALA A 51 -31.73 33.67 -13.74
CA ALA A 51 -33.04 33.09 -13.52
C ALA A 51 -33.05 32.19 -12.26
N SER A 52 -32.60 32.75 -11.13
CA SER A 52 -32.61 32.02 -9.85
C SER A 52 -34.02 31.62 -9.46
N ASP A 53 -34.20 30.28 -9.20
CA ASP A 53 -35.47 29.70 -8.77
C ASP A 53 -35.23 28.55 -7.77
N ASP A 54 -36.29 27.82 -7.38
CA ASP A 54 -36.17 26.70 -6.44
C ASP A 54 -35.36 25.50 -7.00
N ALA A 55 -35.22 25.40 -8.33
CA ALA A 55 -34.44 24.36 -8.97
C ALA A 55 -32.94 24.70 -9.06
N ASN A 56 -32.62 26.01 -9.16
CA ASN A 56 -31.27 26.52 -9.13
C ASN A 56 -31.18 27.90 -8.48
N ASN A 57 -30.73 27.98 -7.23
CA ASN A 57 -30.56 29.18 -6.45
C ASN A 57 -29.07 29.60 -6.33
N SER A 58 -28.18 29.06 -7.15
CA SER A 58 -26.75 29.44 -7.20
C SER A 58 -26.62 30.96 -7.48
N GLU A 59 -25.59 31.58 -6.92
CA GLU A 59 -25.25 32.98 -7.19
C GLU A 59 -24.65 33.13 -8.60
N PHE A 60 -23.80 32.16 -9.00
CA PHE A 60 -23.13 32.17 -10.30
C PHE A 60 -23.45 30.90 -11.08
N VAL A 61 -23.39 31.01 -12.40
CA VAL A 61 -23.61 29.91 -13.36
C VAL A 61 -22.66 30.05 -14.54
N GLY A 62 -22.47 28.97 -15.29
CA GLY A 62 -21.78 28.97 -16.57
C GLY A 62 -22.70 29.50 -17.68
N GLN A 63 -22.24 30.48 -18.45
CA GLN A 63 -22.87 30.91 -19.68
C GLN A 63 -22.16 30.26 -20.86
N PHE A 64 -22.91 29.53 -21.70
CA PHE A 64 -22.50 29.07 -22.99
C PHE A 64 -23.03 30.04 -24.06
N THR A 65 -22.14 30.56 -24.89
CA THR A 65 -22.54 31.34 -26.08
C THR A 65 -22.22 30.50 -27.32
N ALA A 66 -23.27 30.20 -28.09
CA ALA A 66 -23.15 29.36 -29.27
C ALA A 66 -22.28 30.01 -30.35
N GLY A 67 -21.37 29.24 -30.91
CA GLY A 67 -20.60 29.59 -32.10
C GLY A 67 -21.14 28.89 -33.34
N ASN A 68 -20.36 28.89 -34.41
CA ASN A 68 -20.69 28.16 -35.65
C ASN A 68 -20.42 26.63 -35.51
N ASP A 69 -20.01 26.20 -34.37
CA ASP A 69 -19.64 24.83 -33.99
C ASP A 69 -19.78 24.61 -32.50
N ASN A 70 -19.50 23.62 -32.04
CA ASN A 70 -20.12 22.59 -31.30
C ASN A 70 -19.88 22.59 -29.80
N GLY A 71 -18.94 23.36 -29.19
CA GLY A 71 -18.79 23.17 -27.77
C GLY A 71 -17.73 23.98 -27.05
N ILE A 72 -17.71 23.80 -25.76
CA ILE A 72 -16.68 24.30 -24.85
C ILE A 72 -16.20 23.12 -23.99
N GLY A 73 -14.93 23.09 -23.67
CA GLY A 73 -14.33 21.99 -22.89
C GLY A 73 -13.40 22.46 -21.80
N ILE A 74 -13.30 21.68 -20.76
CA ILE A 74 -12.32 21.86 -19.71
C ILE A 74 -10.97 21.35 -20.23
N GLY A 75 -9.90 22.10 -20.06
CA GLY A 75 -8.55 21.61 -20.33
C GLY A 75 -8.10 21.51 -21.79
N VAL A 76 -8.92 21.89 -22.75
CA VAL A 76 -8.56 21.85 -24.19
C VAL A 76 -7.34 22.73 -24.51
N ILE A 77 -7.14 23.83 -23.78
CA ILE A 77 -6.02 24.76 -24.00
C ILE A 77 -5.09 24.84 -22.77
N ASN A 78 -5.59 24.49 -21.59
CA ASN A 78 -4.81 24.55 -20.35
C ASN A 78 -4.87 23.19 -19.62
N PRO A 79 -3.83 22.34 -19.71
CA PRO A 79 -3.81 21.01 -19.08
C PRO A 79 -3.95 21.04 -17.55
N THR A 80 -3.78 22.20 -16.90
CA THR A 80 -3.95 22.32 -15.45
C THR A 80 -5.42 22.32 -15.01
N THR A 81 -6.37 22.40 -15.92
CA THR A 81 -7.81 22.36 -15.64
C THR A 81 -8.43 20.99 -15.86
N VAL A 82 -7.69 20.03 -16.40
CA VAL A 82 -8.11 18.62 -16.53
C VAL A 82 -8.17 17.98 -15.15
N PHE A 83 -9.14 17.14 -14.92
CA PHE A 83 -9.17 16.33 -13.69
C PHE A 83 -7.94 15.41 -13.64
N THR A 84 -7.22 15.44 -12.53
CA THR A 84 -5.96 14.71 -12.35
C THR A 84 -6.14 13.20 -12.27
N SER A 85 -7.35 12.75 -11.96
CA SER A 85 -7.76 11.34 -11.96
C SER A 85 -8.99 11.18 -12.83
N PRO A 86 -9.19 10.03 -13.47
CA PRO A 86 -10.37 9.77 -14.28
C PRO A 86 -11.63 9.68 -13.40
N PHE A 87 -12.78 9.85 -14.01
CA PHE A 87 -14.07 9.58 -13.38
C PHE A 87 -14.24 8.08 -13.15
N ASN A 88 -14.73 7.69 -11.98
CA ASN A 88 -14.95 6.28 -11.65
C ASN A 88 -16.27 5.76 -12.24
N LEU A 89 -16.31 5.58 -13.57
CA LEU A 89 -17.50 5.11 -14.30
C LEU A 89 -17.92 3.71 -13.90
N ALA A 90 -17.03 2.90 -13.36
CA ALA A 90 -17.34 1.55 -12.88
C ALA A 90 -18.22 1.57 -11.62
N SER A 91 -18.10 2.61 -10.79
CA SER A 91 -18.90 2.75 -9.57
C SER A 91 -20.25 3.42 -9.83
N ASN A 92 -20.25 4.43 -10.71
CA ASN A 92 -21.42 5.18 -11.15
C ASN A 92 -21.11 5.80 -12.51
N ALA A 93 -21.94 5.55 -13.50
CA ALA A 93 -21.74 6.09 -14.84
C ALA A 93 -22.75 7.20 -15.19
N ILE A 94 -23.41 7.78 -14.19
CA ILE A 94 -24.43 8.81 -14.39
C ILE A 94 -23.82 10.19 -14.13
N PHE A 95 -23.92 11.08 -15.13
CA PHE A 95 -23.68 12.50 -14.95
C PHE A 95 -25.01 13.26 -14.97
N LYS A 96 -25.05 14.39 -14.30
CA LYS A 96 -26.16 15.32 -14.29
C LYS A 96 -25.64 16.74 -14.46
N MET A 97 -26.45 17.57 -15.04
CA MET A 97 -26.16 18.98 -15.20
C MET A 97 -27.48 19.78 -15.25
N LYS A 98 -27.55 20.89 -14.54
CA LYS A 98 -28.66 21.83 -14.70
C LYS A 98 -28.45 22.70 -15.93
N VAL A 99 -29.52 22.91 -16.70
CA VAL A 99 -29.49 23.74 -17.89
C VAL A 99 -30.71 24.69 -17.89
N PHE A 100 -30.48 25.95 -18.31
CA PHE A 100 -31.53 26.92 -18.58
C PHE A 100 -31.42 27.34 -20.04
N ALA A 101 -32.51 27.18 -20.77
CA ALA A 101 -32.62 27.50 -22.18
C ALA A 101 -33.95 28.24 -22.45
N THR A 102 -33.94 29.09 -23.47
CA THR A 102 -35.12 29.86 -23.90
C THR A 102 -35.83 29.21 -25.08
N GLU A 103 -35.31 28.08 -25.55
CA GLU A 103 -35.86 27.29 -26.65
C GLU A 103 -35.57 25.79 -26.45
N GLU A 104 -36.16 24.94 -27.27
CA GLU A 104 -35.83 23.50 -27.28
C GLU A 104 -34.43 23.27 -27.82
N ILE A 105 -33.60 22.58 -27.04
CA ILE A 105 -32.23 22.32 -27.39
C ILE A 105 -31.84 20.85 -27.08
N ASN A 106 -30.77 20.41 -27.74
CA ASN A 106 -30.02 19.23 -27.36
C ASN A 106 -28.76 19.64 -26.60
N VAL A 107 -28.43 18.88 -25.57
CA VAL A 107 -27.17 18.99 -24.83
C VAL A 107 -26.42 17.69 -24.98
N ILE A 108 -25.24 17.76 -25.54
CA ILE A 108 -24.32 16.63 -25.63
C ILE A 108 -23.31 16.79 -24.51
N PHE A 109 -23.30 15.84 -23.60
CA PHE A 109 -22.27 15.69 -22.58
C PHE A 109 -21.20 14.77 -23.16
N HIS A 110 -20.01 15.30 -23.36
CA HIS A 110 -18.92 14.60 -24.01
C HIS A 110 -17.77 14.45 -23.02
N LEU A 111 -17.33 13.25 -22.80
CA LEU A 111 -16.18 12.91 -21.98
C LEU A 111 -14.98 12.60 -22.86
N GLU A 112 -13.80 13.05 -22.45
CA GLU A 112 -12.54 12.79 -23.17
C GLU A 112 -11.49 12.23 -22.20
N ASN A 113 -10.54 11.46 -22.74
CA ASN A 113 -9.35 11.00 -22.06
C ASN A 113 -8.14 11.86 -22.46
N SER A 114 -7.76 12.83 -21.65
CA SER A 114 -6.55 13.63 -21.87
C SER A 114 -5.31 12.83 -21.41
N PRO A 115 -4.23 12.75 -22.20
CA PRO A 115 -3.99 13.41 -23.50
C PRO A 115 -4.41 12.62 -24.74
N ASP A 116 -5.05 11.48 -24.61
CA ASP A 116 -5.55 10.68 -25.73
C ASP A 116 -6.96 11.12 -26.15
N TRP A 117 -7.05 12.26 -26.83
CA TRP A 117 -8.31 12.87 -27.26
C TRP A 117 -9.12 12.01 -28.25
N GLY A 118 -8.52 10.94 -28.81
CA GLY A 118 -9.21 9.98 -29.68
C GLY A 118 -10.19 9.09 -28.91
N ASN A 119 -9.94 8.89 -27.62
CA ASN A 119 -10.85 8.17 -26.71
C ASN A 119 -11.85 9.15 -26.14
N ASN A 120 -13.09 9.09 -26.58
CA ASN A 120 -14.16 9.95 -26.12
C ASN A 120 -15.52 9.24 -26.14
N LEU A 121 -16.44 9.74 -25.34
CA LEU A 121 -17.81 9.24 -25.18
C LEU A 121 -18.80 10.38 -25.23
N GLU A 122 -19.95 10.17 -25.86
CA GLU A 122 -20.99 11.19 -25.94
C GLU A 122 -22.36 10.62 -25.53
N VAL A 123 -23.08 11.38 -24.73
CA VAL A 123 -24.49 11.12 -24.40
C VAL A 123 -25.27 12.40 -24.58
N THR A 124 -26.44 12.32 -25.22
CA THR A 124 -27.31 13.44 -25.51
C THR A 124 -28.54 13.41 -24.62
N ALA A 125 -28.89 14.56 -24.03
CA ALA A 125 -30.16 14.82 -23.40
C ALA A 125 -30.76 16.12 -23.96
N SER A 126 -32.07 16.34 -23.79
CA SER A 126 -32.77 17.46 -24.43
C SER A 126 -33.56 18.27 -23.40
N VAL A 127 -33.61 19.57 -23.61
CA VAL A 127 -34.59 20.49 -22.99
C VAL A 127 -35.79 20.56 -23.94
N GLY A 128 -36.91 20.01 -23.53
CA GLY A 128 -38.15 20.00 -24.32
C GLY A 128 -39.01 21.21 -24.12
N ALA A 129 -40.08 21.34 -24.93
CA ALA A 129 -41.01 22.52 -24.94
C ALA A 129 -41.60 22.85 -23.56
N SER A 130 -41.76 21.85 -22.66
CA SER A 130 -42.30 22.07 -21.32
C SER A 130 -41.24 22.55 -20.31
N GLU A 131 -39.97 22.61 -20.70
CA GLU A 131 -38.82 22.92 -19.87
C GLU A 131 -38.17 24.26 -20.23
N ILE A 132 -38.66 24.93 -21.26
CA ILE A 132 -38.18 26.23 -21.68
C ILE A 132 -38.36 27.28 -20.60
N ASN A 133 -37.42 28.21 -20.44
CA ASN A 133 -37.42 29.33 -19.49
C ASN A 133 -37.45 28.91 -18.01
N LYS A 134 -36.91 27.74 -17.70
CA LYS A 134 -36.69 27.27 -16.32
C LYS A 134 -35.47 26.39 -16.24
N TRP A 135 -34.88 26.29 -15.03
CA TRP A 135 -33.81 25.36 -14.78
C TRP A 135 -34.33 23.92 -14.82
N THR A 136 -33.65 23.08 -15.58
CA THR A 136 -33.96 21.65 -15.75
C THR A 136 -32.70 20.84 -15.51
N GLU A 137 -32.76 19.83 -14.65
CA GLU A 137 -31.67 18.88 -14.47
C GLU A 137 -31.74 17.80 -15.57
N LEU A 138 -30.71 17.74 -16.39
CA LEU A 138 -30.51 16.73 -17.42
C LEU A 138 -29.67 15.59 -16.88
N THR A 139 -29.96 14.36 -17.31
CA THR A 139 -29.24 13.15 -16.94
C THR A 139 -28.58 12.54 -18.16
N PHE A 140 -27.31 12.15 -18.02
CA PHE A 140 -26.47 11.56 -19.06
C PHE A 140 -25.96 10.21 -18.56
N ASP A 141 -26.45 9.13 -19.12
CA ASP A 141 -26.15 7.75 -18.72
C ASP A 141 -25.06 7.14 -19.60
N PHE A 142 -23.86 6.98 -19.04
CA PHE A 142 -22.71 6.37 -19.67
C PHE A 142 -22.53 4.89 -19.29
N SER A 143 -23.51 4.23 -18.69
CA SER A 143 -23.38 2.86 -18.18
C SER A 143 -23.03 1.83 -19.25
N SER A 144 -23.33 2.12 -20.53
CA SER A 144 -22.90 1.28 -21.66
C SER A 144 -21.40 1.36 -21.97
N PHE A 145 -20.66 2.24 -21.30
CA PHE A 145 -19.25 2.55 -21.54
C PHE A 145 -18.40 2.41 -20.27
N SER A 146 -18.78 1.55 -19.35
CA SER A 146 -18.29 1.52 -17.95
C SER A 146 -16.80 1.23 -17.75
N ASN A 147 -16.05 0.88 -18.80
CA ASN A 147 -14.67 0.43 -18.69
C ASN A 147 -13.66 1.37 -19.34
N ILE A 148 -13.94 2.68 -19.35
CA ILE A 148 -13.10 3.66 -20.06
C ILE A 148 -12.72 4.79 -19.09
N PHE A 149 -11.43 5.17 -19.15
CA PHE A 149 -10.89 6.27 -18.33
C PHE A 149 -11.13 7.61 -19.02
N MET A 150 -11.98 8.44 -18.42
CA MET A 150 -12.29 9.79 -18.87
C MET A 150 -11.93 10.79 -17.77
N ASN A 151 -11.22 11.85 -18.12
CA ASN A 151 -10.76 12.86 -17.18
C ASN A 151 -11.02 14.30 -17.64
N ASN A 152 -11.81 14.47 -18.69
CA ASN A 152 -12.17 15.78 -19.21
C ASN A 152 -13.65 15.82 -19.59
N ILE A 153 -14.26 17.00 -19.44
CA ILE A 153 -15.65 17.28 -19.79
C ILE A 153 -15.70 18.30 -20.91
N VAL A 154 -16.44 17.98 -21.94
CA VAL A 154 -16.84 18.91 -23.01
C VAL A 154 -18.36 19.00 -23.04
N ILE A 155 -18.88 20.18 -23.20
CA ILE A 155 -20.32 20.47 -23.30
C ILE A 155 -20.61 21.08 -24.65
N LYS A 156 -21.57 20.50 -25.37
CA LYS A 156 -22.06 21.01 -26.63
C LYS A 156 -23.56 21.31 -26.46
N ILE A 157 -23.96 22.55 -26.64
CA ILE A 157 -25.35 22.97 -26.49
C ILE A 157 -25.83 23.54 -27.81
N GLY A 158 -26.98 23.06 -28.26
CA GLY A 158 -27.63 23.57 -29.46
C GLY A 158 -28.73 22.67 -29.96
N GLY A 159 -29.41 23.08 -31.01
CA GLY A 159 -30.49 22.36 -31.66
C GLY A 159 -30.65 22.81 -33.11
N SER A 160 -31.71 22.39 -33.80
CA SER A 160 -31.95 22.75 -35.18
C SER A 160 -32.19 24.25 -35.39
N ASN A 161 -32.52 24.98 -34.34
CA ASN A 161 -32.78 26.42 -34.38
C ASN A 161 -31.65 27.28 -33.80
N THR A 162 -30.63 26.65 -33.21
CA THR A 162 -29.49 27.36 -32.62
C THR A 162 -28.69 28.14 -33.66
N THR A 163 -28.45 29.41 -33.38
CA THR A 163 -27.64 30.31 -34.21
C THR A 163 -26.43 30.82 -33.43
N ALA A 164 -25.41 31.26 -34.16
CA ALA A 164 -24.24 31.87 -33.52
C ALA A 164 -24.65 33.13 -32.73
N GLY A 165 -24.28 33.17 -31.45
CA GLY A 165 -24.64 34.23 -30.50
C GLY A 165 -25.76 33.87 -29.54
N ASP A 166 -26.47 32.76 -29.72
CA ASP A 166 -27.47 32.28 -28.75
C ASP A 166 -26.80 31.93 -27.43
N ILE A 167 -27.51 32.21 -26.35
CA ILE A 167 -26.99 32.07 -24.98
C ILE A 167 -27.81 31.03 -24.22
N TYR A 168 -27.11 30.12 -23.61
CA TYR A 168 -27.65 29.13 -22.70
C TYR A 168 -26.87 29.14 -21.39
N PHE A 169 -27.47 28.71 -20.29
CA PHE A 169 -26.80 28.65 -19.01
C PHE A 169 -26.76 27.21 -18.50
N PHE A 170 -25.70 26.89 -17.77
CA PHE A 170 -25.55 25.57 -17.16
C PHE A 170 -24.90 25.67 -15.78
N ASP A 171 -25.16 24.66 -14.93
CA ASP A 171 -24.72 24.65 -13.56
C ASP A 171 -24.75 23.23 -12.98
N ASP A 172 -24.25 23.05 -11.75
CA ASP A 172 -24.32 21.81 -10.98
C ASP A 172 -23.94 20.57 -11.80
N ILE A 173 -22.75 20.57 -12.38
CA ILE A 173 -22.23 19.37 -13.03
C ILE A 173 -21.87 18.35 -11.96
N LYS A 174 -22.64 17.27 -11.91
CA LYS A 174 -22.49 16.17 -10.97
C LYS A 174 -22.17 14.89 -11.72
N GLY A 175 -21.47 13.97 -11.03
CA GLY A 175 -21.11 12.68 -11.61
C GLY A 175 -20.51 11.73 -10.60
N PRO A 176 -19.89 10.64 -11.05
CA PRO A 176 -19.14 9.73 -10.19
C PRO A 176 -17.97 10.45 -9.51
N GLU A 177 -17.56 9.97 -8.37
CA GLU A 177 -16.29 10.41 -7.77
C GLU A 177 -15.12 10.15 -8.74
N LEU A 178 -14.03 10.88 -8.52
CA LEU A 178 -12.80 10.59 -9.26
C LEU A 178 -12.20 9.27 -8.78
N TYR A 179 -11.63 8.52 -9.71
CA TYR A 179 -10.96 7.28 -9.39
C TYR A 179 -9.80 7.52 -8.43
N SER A 180 -9.76 6.75 -7.38
CA SER A 180 -8.63 6.66 -6.47
C SER A 180 -8.04 5.26 -6.57
N ALA A 181 -6.75 5.19 -6.89
CA ALA A 181 -6.07 3.90 -6.92
C ALA A 181 -6.20 3.20 -5.56
N PRO A 182 -6.43 1.89 -5.56
CA PRO A 182 -6.46 1.12 -4.34
C PRO A 182 -5.21 1.34 -3.49
N ALA A 183 -5.39 1.55 -2.18
CA ALA A 183 -4.28 1.69 -1.26
C ALA A 183 -3.52 0.37 -1.12
N GLN A 184 -2.20 0.44 -1.02
CA GLN A 184 -1.31 -0.69 -0.82
C GLN A 184 -0.69 -0.66 0.58
N GLN A 185 -0.39 -1.87 1.07
CA GLN A 185 0.42 -2.11 2.26
C GLN A 185 1.53 -3.07 1.89
N TYR A 186 2.70 -2.83 2.44
CA TYR A 186 3.91 -3.57 2.14
C TYR A 186 4.45 -4.25 3.40
N SER A 187 4.96 -5.46 3.23
CA SER A 187 5.71 -6.16 4.26
C SER A 187 6.96 -6.80 3.61
N PRO A 188 8.17 -6.39 3.96
CA PRO A 188 8.53 -5.28 4.85
C PRO A 188 7.95 -3.94 4.42
N ALA A 189 7.68 -3.03 5.38
CA ALA A 189 7.15 -1.70 5.06
C ALA A 189 8.16 -0.89 4.23
N ASP A 190 7.65 0.01 3.39
CA ASP A 190 8.51 0.89 2.59
C ASP A 190 9.41 1.75 3.50
N GLY A 191 10.70 1.80 3.15
CA GLY A 191 11.74 2.55 3.87
C GLY A 191 12.24 1.90 5.17
N ILE A 192 11.81 0.69 5.56
CA ILE A 192 12.34 0.02 6.76
C ILE A 192 13.81 -0.37 6.57
N THR A 193 14.61 -0.33 7.66
CA THR A 193 16.07 -0.54 7.60
C THR A 193 16.57 -1.72 8.44
N ASP A 194 15.67 -2.56 8.94
CA ASP A 194 16.00 -3.69 9.83
C ASP A 194 15.22 -4.96 9.47
N ALA A 195 14.85 -5.11 8.20
CA ALA A 195 14.14 -6.30 7.72
C ALA A 195 15.00 -7.57 7.90
N THR A 196 14.37 -8.69 8.26
CA THR A 196 15.06 -9.97 8.36
C THR A 196 15.42 -10.50 6.96
N ILE A 197 16.55 -11.19 6.84
CA ILE A 197 17.04 -11.72 5.55
C ILE A 197 16.17 -12.84 4.99
N SER A 198 15.48 -13.59 5.84
CA SER A 198 14.64 -14.74 5.48
C SER A 198 13.16 -14.36 5.37
N THR A 199 12.84 -13.11 5.02
CA THR A 199 11.46 -12.64 4.98
C THR A 199 10.82 -12.87 3.62
N ASN A 200 9.56 -13.29 3.61
CA ASN A 200 8.71 -13.18 2.43
C ASN A 200 8.24 -11.74 2.28
N LEU A 201 8.15 -11.27 1.04
CA LEU A 201 7.72 -9.91 0.74
C LEU A 201 6.25 -9.95 0.34
N GLU A 202 5.44 -9.04 0.89
CA GLU A 202 4.01 -9.01 0.59
C GLU A 202 3.58 -7.62 0.10
N ILE A 203 2.73 -7.62 -0.92
CA ILE A 203 2.01 -6.44 -1.40
C ILE A 203 0.53 -6.73 -1.23
N THR A 204 -0.13 -6.04 -0.30
CA THR A 204 -1.56 -6.16 -0.06
C THR A 204 -2.27 -4.91 -0.54
N SER A 205 -3.35 -5.07 -1.31
CA SER A 205 -4.17 -3.98 -1.82
C SER A 205 -5.60 -4.09 -1.28
N ASN A 206 -6.31 -2.98 -1.14
CA ASN A 206 -7.75 -3.00 -0.93
C ASN A 206 -8.53 -3.22 -2.24
N GLY A 207 -7.86 -3.20 -3.41
CA GLY A 207 -8.40 -3.61 -4.70
C GLY A 207 -7.88 -4.98 -5.13
N LYS A 208 -8.62 -5.65 -6.03
CA LYS A 208 -8.24 -6.95 -6.59
C LYS A 208 -7.39 -6.76 -7.84
N PHE A 209 -6.35 -7.56 -7.98
CA PHE A 209 -5.49 -7.59 -9.17
C PHE A 209 -6.01 -8.62 -10.19
N ARG A 210 -5.85 -8.32 -11.48
CA ARG A 210 -6.15 -9.22 -12.60
C ARG A 210 -5.20 -8.96 -13.78
N ASN A 211 -5.24 -9.83 -14.79
CA ASN A 211 -4.54 -9.59 -16.04
C ASN A 211 -5.23 -8.48 -16.87
N LEU A 212 -4.50 -7.88 -17.80
CA LEU A 212 -5.00 -6.84 -18.71
C LEU A 212 -6.12 -7.31 -19.67
N ASP A 213 -6.41 -8.60 -19.73
CA ASP A 213 -7.48 -9.21 -20.51
C ASP A 213 -8.66 -9.68 -19.63
N ASP A 214 -8.80 -9.09 -18.45
CA ASP A 214 -9.81 -9.41 -17.43
C ASP A 214 -9.67 -10.79 -16.80
N SER A 215 -8.75 -11.62 -17.23
CA SER A 215 -8.56 -12.98 -16.70
C SER A 215 -7.89 -12.97 -15.32
N GLU A 216 -8.08 -14.02 -14.56
CA GLU A 216 -7.39 -14.20 -13.27
C GLU A 216 -5.88 -14.39 -13.46
N ILE A 217 -5.10 -13.79 -12.56
CA ILE A 217 -3.65 -13.99 -12.53
C ILE A 217 -3.37 -15.41 -12.02
N THR A 218 -2.65 -16.18 -12.81
CA THR A 218 -2.14 -17.53 -12.47
C THR A 218 -0.62 -17.60 -12.48
N ASP A 219 0.04 -16.63 -13.12
CA ASP A 219 1.49 -16.52 -13.21
C ASP A 219 1.91 -15.06 -12.96
N LEU A 220 2.82 -14.86 -12.03
CA LEU A 220 3.36 -13.56 -11.62
C LEU A 220 4.82 -13.35 -12.09
N THR A 221 5.47 -14.31 -12.73
CA THR A 221 6.91 -14.32 -13.02
C THR A 221 7.38 -13.06 -13.79
N SER A 222 6.56 -12.54 -14.69
CA SER A 222 6.85 -11.32 -15.47
C SER A 222 6.08 -10.08 -14.98
N LYS A 223 5.34 -10.21 -13.90
CA LYS A 223 4.40 -9.17 -13.42
C LYS A 223 4.86 -8.50 -12.14
N VAL A 224 5.79 -9.11 -11.44
CA VAL A 224 6.44 -8.56 -10.24
C VAL A 224 7.95 -8.67 -10.38
N ALA A 225 8.67 -7.88 -9.61
CA ALA A 225 10.12 -7.92 -9.59
C ALA A 225 10.65 -7.74 -8.17
N LEU A 226 11.83 -8.33 -7.93
CA LEU A 226 12.65 -8.14 -6.74
C LEU A 226 14.07 -7.80 -7.23
N LYS A 227 14.63 -6.70 -6.74
CA LYS A 227 15.90 -6.16 -7.23
C LYS A 227 16.77 -5.65 -6.09
N VAL A 228 18.07 -5.64 -6.30
CA VAL A 228 19.04 -5.03 -5.38
C VAL A 228 19.06 -3.51 -5.61
N GLY A 229 18.92 -2.73 -4.57
CA GLY A 229 19.00 -1.28 -4.60
C GLY A 229 17.69 -0.61 -4.98
N ASP A 230 17.42 -0.47 -6.26
CA ASP A 230 16.27 0.24 -6.83
C ASP A 230 15.64 -0.52 -8.01
N ALA A 231 14.68 0.11 -8.70
CA ALA A 231 13.95 -0.48 -9.82
C ALA A 231 14.84 -0.87 -11.01
N ASP A 232 16.02 -0.26 -11.15
CA ASP A 232 16.99 -0.53 -12.20
C ASP A 232 18.10 -1.50 -11.75
N GLY A 233 18.04 -1.95 -10.49
CA GLY A 233 19.01 -2.83 -9.88
C GLY A 233 19.06 -4.25 -10.46
N ALA A 234 20.02 -5.04 -10.00
CA ALA A 234 20.15 -6.44 -10.40
C ALA A 234 18.96 -7.27 -9.91
N ASP A 235 18.49 -8.20 -10.75
CA ASP A 235 17.40 -9.10 -10.40
C ASP A 235 17.83 -10.07 -9.30
N VAL A 236 16.93 -10.30 -8.34
CA VAL A 236 17.06 -11.32 -7.29
C VAL A 236 16.11 -12.48 -7.63
N PRO A 237 16.58 -13.73 -7.65
CA PRO A 237 15.71 -14.86 -7.91
C PRO A 237 14.63 -15.03 -6.84
N PHE A 238 13.39 -15.29 -7.26
CA PHE A 238 12.24 -15.48 -6.36
C PHE A 238 11.19 -16.40 -6.97
N SER A 239 10.25 -16.85 -6.15
CA SER A 239 8.94 -17.32 -6.57
C SER A 239 7.86 -16.33 -6.15
N ALA A 240 6.72 -16.29 -6.87
CA ALA A 240 5.62 -15.38 -6.50
C ALA A 240 4.27 -16.08 -6.59
N SER A 241 3.35 -15.68 -5.72
CA SER A 241 2.00 -16.20 -5.67
C SER A 241 0.99 -15.09 -5.35
N ILE A 242 -0.27 -15.31 -5.72
CA ILE A 242 -1.38 -14.43 -5.37
C ILE A 242 -2.41 -15.23 -4.57
N ASN A 243 -3.00 -14.61 -3.53
CA ASN A 243 -3.99 -15.25 -2.69
C ASN A 243 -5.33 -15.50 -3.43
N GLY A 244 -6.26 -16.26 -2.82
CA GLY A 244 -7.56 -16.57 -3.39
C GLY A 244 -8.44 -15.34 -3.65
N ASP A 245 -8.34 -14.30 -2.82
CA ASP A 245 -9.08 -13.05 -2.95
C ASP A 245 -8.51 -12.10 -4.01
N LYS A 246 -7.36 -12.46 -4.59
CA LYS A 246 -6.64 -11.69 -5.62
C LYS A 246 -6.20 -10.29 -5.20
N ASN A 247 -6.01 -10.08 -3.91
CA ASN A 247 -5.64 -8.78 -3.34
C ASN A 247 -4.32 -8.78 -2.57
N LYS A 248 -3.64 -9.94 -2.48
CA LYS A 248 -2.32 -10.03 -1.86
C LYS A 248 -1.37 -10.85 -2.72
N ILE A 249 -0.27 -10.23 -3.11
CA ILE A 249 0.87 -10.85 -3.80
C ILE A 249 1.93 -11.15 -2.75
N THR A 250 2.46 -12.37 -2.78
CA THR A 250 3.61 -12.80 -1.98
C THR A 250 4.77 -13.08 -2.92
N ILE A 251 5.93 -12.50 -2.65
CA ILE A 251 7.20 -12.73 -3.34
C ILE A 251 8.11 -13.43 -2.34
N ASP A 252 8.58 -14.62 -2.69
CA ASP A 252 9.41 -15.48 -1.84
C ASP A 252 10.81 -15.58 -2.47
N PRO A 253 11.82 -14.89 -1.91
CA PRO A 253 13.19 -14.99 -2.40
C PRO A 253 13.69 -16.44 -2.39
N SER A 254 14.39 -16.87 -3.46
CA SER A 254 14.87 -18.26 -3.60
C SER A 254 15.97 -18.64 -2.60
N SER A 255 16.55 -17.66 -1.91
CA SER A 255 17.55 -17.80 -0.85
C SER A 255 17.43 -16.61 0.09
N ASP A 256 18.01 -16.71 1.28
CA ASP A 256 18.13 -15.57 2.18
C ASP A 256 18.78 -14.39 1.47
N LEU A 257 18.29 -13.18 1.78
CA LEU A 257 18.79 -11.93 1.25
C LEU A 257 20.12 -11.56 1.92
N ASP A 258 20.94 -10.75 1.26
CA ASP A 258 22.18 -10.27 1.83
C ASP A 258 21.94 -9.27 2.96
N ASN A 259 22.78 -9.29 3.99
CA ASN A 259 22.73 -8.33 5.10
C ASN A 259 23.10 -6.91 4.66
N SER A 260 22.63 -5.89 5.39
CA SER A 260 22.93 -4.48 5.14
C SER A 260 22.67 -4.05 3.68
N THR A 261 21.78 -4.72 3.00
CA THR A 261 21.54 -4.54 1.57
C THR A 261 20.14 -3.97 1.37
N THR A 262 20.06 -2.93 0.54
CA THR A 262 18.76 -2.37 0.14
C THR A 262 18.20 -3.20 -1.01
N TYR A 263 16.90 -3.44 -0.95
CA TYR A 263 16.13 -4.13 -1.98
C TYR A 263 14.93 -3.29 -2.38
N TRP A 264 14.56 -3.43 -3.62
CA TRP A 264 13.31 -2.92 -4.19
C TRP A 264 12.46 -4.10 -4.63
N TYR A 265 11.15 -4.05 -4.34
CA TYR A 265 10.20 -5.03 -4.85
C TYR A 265 8.89 -4.36 -5.22
N GLY A 266 8.22 -4.87 -6.25
CA GLY A 266 7.01 -4.24 -6.73
C GLY A 266 6.33 -4.97 -7.87
N VAL A 267 5.22 -4.40 -8.30
CA VAL A 267 4.54 -4.77 -9.54
C VAL A 267 5.22 -4.04 -10.70
N VAL A 268 5.47 -4.76 -11.78
CA VAL A 268 5.98 -4.16 -13.02
C VAL A 268 4.89 -3.27 -13.60
N ASP A 269 5.22 -2.00 -13.83
CA ASP A 269 4.27 -1.01 -14.32
C ASP A 269 3.59 -1.47 -15.62
N GLY A 270 2.27 -1.42 -15.63
CA GLY A 270 1.47 -1.82 -16.79
C GLY A 270 1.36 -3.32 -17.04
N ALA A 271 1.90 -4.18 -16.16
CA ALA A 271 1.86 -5.64 -16.35
C ALA A 271 0.54 -6.29 -15.90
N ILE A 272 -0.19 -5.62 -15.01
CA ILE A 272 -1.50 -6.04 -14.50
C ILE A 272 -2.38 -4.83 -14.26
N GLU A 273 -3.64 -5.07 -13.99
CA GLU A 273 -4.62 -4.04 -13.64
C GLU A 273 -5.40 -4.41 -12.39
N TYR A 274 -6.13 -3.46 -11.84
CA TYR A 274 -7.15 -3.72 -10.83
C TYR A 274 -8.45 -4.19 -11.50
N SER A 275 -9.31 -4.86 -10.75
CA SER A 275 -10.65 -5.27 -11.23
C SER A 275 -11.57 -4.10 -11.60
N THR A 276 -11.11 -2.88 -11.49
CA THR A 276 -11.73 -1.63 -11.93
C THR A 276 -11.17 -1.14 -13.27
N ASP A 277 -10.43 -1.97 -14.00
CA ASP A 277 -9.73 -1.65 -15.27
C ASP A 277 -8.58 -0.64 -15.15
N ALA A 278 -8.27 -0.20 -13.94
CA ALA A 278 -7.16 0.71 -13.72
C ALA A 278 -5.82 -0.03 -13.78
N ILE A 279 -4.96 0.38 -14.69
CA ILE A 279 -3.61 -0.15 -14.83
C ILE A 279 -2.82 0.07 -13.53
N VAL A 280 -2.13 -0.98 -13.06
CA VAL A 280 -1.26 -0.88 -11.89
C VAL A 280 0.05 -0.23 -12.28
N THR A 281 0.36 0.90 -11.64
CA THR A 281 1.63 1.64 -11.80
C THR A 281 2.09 2.18 -10.45
N GLY A 282 3.40 2.30 -10.26
CA GLY A 282 3.99 2.87 -9.04
C GLY A 282 3.75 2.04 -7.78
N VAL A 283 3.42 0.74 -7.90
CA VAL A 283 3.18 -0.15 -6.76
C VAL A 283 4.46 -0.88 -6.41
N ALA A 284 5.27 -0.26 -5.56
CA ALA A 284 6.54 -0.79 -5.12
C ALA A 284 6.94 -0.26 -3.74
N ALA A 285 7.87 -0.96 -3.11
CA ALA A 285 8.50 -0.58 -1.85
C ALA A 285 10.00 -0.86 -1.88
N THR A 286 10.73 -0.13 -1.05
CA THR A 286 12.15 -0.37 -0.75
C THR A 286 12.31 -0.71 0.71
N PHE A 287 13.26 -1.58 1.01
CA PHE A 287 13.65 -1.87 2.39
C PHE A 287 15.14 -2.19 2.44
N THR A 288 15.73 -2.06 3.62
CA THR A 288 17.09 -2.51 3.84
C THR A 288 17.08 -3.62 4.88
N THR A 289 17.77 -4.70 4.59
CA THR A 289 17.96 -5.78 5.54
C THR A 289 18.81 -5.30 6.71
N LYS A 290 18.53 -5.85 7.89
CA LYS A 290 19.34 -5.54 9.06
C LYS A 290 20.82 -5.82 8.78
N ALA A 291 21.67 -5.07 9.46
CA ALA A 291 23.08 -5.38 9.45
C ALA A 291 23.26 -6.84 9.88
N GLY A 292 23.96 -7.60 9.06
CA GLY A 292 24.45 -8.88 9.50
C GLY A 292 25.16 -8.62 10.82
N VAL A 293 24.82 -9.36 11.84
CA VAL A 293 25.80 -9.50 12.90
C VAL A 293 27.03 -10.00 12.16
N THR A 294 28.01 -9.15 12.02
CA THR A 294 29.37 -9.64 11.76
C THR A 294 29.77 -10.40 13.01
N GLY A 295 28.95 -11.39 13.36
CA GLY A 295 29.29 -12.42 14.26
C GLY A 295 30.29 -13.28 13.53
N ASP A 296 31.52 -12.74 13.43
CA ASP A 296 32.64 -13.65 13.37
C ASP A 296 32.32 -14.69 14.47
N ILE A 297 32.37 -15.96 14.11
CA ILE A 297 32.30 -17.10 15.04
C ILE A 297 33.25 -16.88 16.27
N ASN A 298 33.89 -15.75 16.33
CA ASN A 298 34.80 -15.20 17.31
C ASN A 298 34.22 -14.04 18.12
N ASP A 299 32.93 -13.64 17.98
CA ASP A 299 32.33 -12.64 18.88
C ASP A 299 32.32 -13.23 20.30
N VAL A 300 33.16 -12.68 21.13
CA VAL A 300 33.31 -13.12 22.49
C VAL A 300 32.18 -12.51 23.32
N LEU A 301 31.24 -13.35 23.78
CA LEU A 301 30.14 -12.93 24.64
C LEU A 301 30.66 -12.52 26.02
N PHE A 302 31.64 -13.26 26.53
CA PHE A 302 32.39 -12.96 27.74
C PHE A 302 33.71 -13.74 27.76
N ASP A 303 34.74 -13.14 28.32
CA ASP A 303 36.08 -13.74 28.39
C ASP A 303 36.72 -13.62 29.77
N PHE A 304 36.03 -13.01 30.71
CA PHE A 304 36.51 -12.71 32.07
C PHE A 304 37.70 -11.75 32.16
N ASP A 305 38.20 -11.25 31.03
CA ASP A 305 39.32 -10.30 30.98
C ASP A 305 38.88 -8.89 30.54
N THR A 306 38.26 -8.78 29.37
CA THR A 306 37.93 -7.52 28.72
C THR A 306 36.47 -7.41 28.33
N THR A 307 35.85 -8.49 27.85
CA THR A 307 34.46 -8.51 27.39
C THR A 307 33.60 -9.12 28.48
N ASN A 308 32.69 -8.32 29.05
CA ASN A 308 31.85 -8.74 30.18
C ASN A 308 32.67 -9.39 31.30
N GLU A 309 33.81 -8.81 31.61
CA GLU A 309 34.85 -9.35 32.52
C GLU A 309 34.32 -9.69 33.92
N ASN A 310 33.27 -9.02 34.36
CA ASN A 310 32.65 -9.17 35.66
C ASN A 310 31.30 -9.92 35.58
N ILE A 311 31.07 -10.64 34.48
CA ILE A 311 29.86 -11.46 34.37
C ILE A 311 29.81 -12.47 35.51
N GLY A 312 28.73 -12.54 36.22
CA GLY A 312 28.52 -13.52 37.26
C GLY A 312 27.61 -14.63 36.77
N PHE A 313 27.69 -15.76 37.46
CA PHE A 313 26.79 -16.87 37.26
C PHE A 313 26.19 -17.24 38.63
N GLU A 314 24.88 -17.39 38.69
CA GLU A 314 24.22 -17.98 39.87
C GLU A 314 24.18 -19.50 39.69
N SER A 315 24.33 -20.18 40.79
CA SER A 315 24.27 -21.65 40.82
C SER A 315 22.88 -22.14 41.18
N TRP A 316 22.43 -23.15 40.48
CA TRP A 316 21.33 -23.97 40.92
C TRP A 316 21.83 -25.39 41.22
N GLY A 317 21.22 -26.04 42.20
CA GLY A 317 21.67 -27.38 42.68
C GLY A 317 22.94 -27.39 43.52
N GLY A 318 23.48 -26.22 43.91
CA GLY A 318 24.56 -26.12 44.90
C GLY A 318 25.98 -26.25 44.36
N VAL A 319 26.19 -26.07 43.05
CA VAL A 319 27.53 -25.95 42.44
C VAL A 319 28.15 -24.59 42.75
N GLY A 320 29.46 -24.46 42.62
CA GLY A 320 30.18 -23.22 42.80
C GLY A 320 30.61 -22.58 41.51
N PHE A 321 30.62 -21.22 41.50
CA PHE A 321 31.24 -20.42 40.45
C PHE A 321 32.19 -19.41 41.09
N ALA A 322 33.38 -19.26 40.48
CA ALA A 322 34.33 -18.22 40.80
C ALA A 322 35.09 -17.75 39.55
N LYS A 323 35.35 -16.45 39.46
CA LYS A 323 36.35 -15.94 38.52
C LYS A 323 37.70 -16.12 39.15
N ILE A 324 38.61 -16.86 38.50
CA ILE A 324 39.97 -17.14 39.00
C ILE A 324 41.01 -16.82 37.94
N GLU A 325 42.29 -16.74 38.35
CA GLU A 325 43.40 -16.69 37.41
C GLU A 325 43.43 -18.00 36.60
N ASN A 326 43.68 -17.90 35.29
CA ASN A 326 43.71 -19.06 34.39
C ASN A 326 44.82 -20.02 34.82
N PRO A 327 44.50 -21.25 35.21
CA PRO A 327 45.48 -22.21 35.70
C PRO A 327 46.39 -22.74 34.59
N ASP A 328 45.97 -22.60 33.31
CA ASP A 328 46.75 -23.04 32.15
C ASP A 328 46.60 -22.05 30.98
N LYS A 329 47.53 -21.13 30.84
CA LYS A 329 47.59 -20.12 29.77
C LYS A 329 48.21 -20.66 28.50
N SER A 330 48.16 -21.96 28.26
CA SER A 330 48.70 -22.61 27.05
C SER A 330 47.61 -22.99 26.06
N GLY A 331 47.99 -23.39 24.86
CA GLY A 331 47.06 -23.94 23.87
C GLY A 331 46.07 -22.92 23.33
N ILE A 332 44.79 -23.24 23.41
CA ILE A 332 43.69 -22.42 22.81
C ILE A 332 43.17 -21.33 23.70
N ASN A 333 43.52 -21.29 24.99
CA ASN A 333 43.07 -20.32 25.93
C ASN A 333 44.22 -19.62 26.67
N VAL A 334 44.53 -18.42 26.21
CA VAL A 334 45.60 -17.56 26.77
C VAL A 334 45.10 -16.42 27.65
N SER A 335 43.79 -16.44 27.97
CA SER A 335 43.17 -15.43 28.86
C SER A 335 43.85 -15.38 30.22
N ASP A 336 43.87 -14.21 30.84
CA ASP A 336 44.43 -14.06 32.19
C ASP A 336 43.51 -14.67 33.26
N ASN A 337 42.18 -14.53 33.07
CA ASN A 337 41.17 -15.04 33.96
C ASN A 337 40.23 -16.02 33.27
N VAL A 338 39.62 -16.89 34.05
CA VAL A 338 38.60 -17.87 33.62
C VAL A 338 37.50 -18.03 34.67
N GLY A 339 36.37 -18.56 34.26
CA GLY A 339 35.35 -19.00 35.20
C GLY A 339 35.64 -20.41 35.67
N GLU A 340 35.74 -20.61 36.97
CA GLU A 340 35.83 -21.93 37.60
C GLU A 340 34.43 -22.44 37.96
N TYR A 341 34.14 -23.65 37.51
CA TYR A 341 32.93 -24.41 37.87
C TYR A 341 33.32 -25.52 38.82
N THR A 342 32.76 -25.46 40.05
CA THR A 342 33.00 -26.50 41.05
C THR A 342 31.82 -27.46 41.12
N TYR A 343 32.02 -28.69 40.61
CA TYR A 343 31.01 -29.73 40.57
C TYR A 343 30.84 -30.38 41.95
N ASN A 344 29.59 -30.55 42.40
CA ASN A 344 29.26 -31.12 43.71
C ASN A 344 28.69 -32.55 43.66
N GLY A 345 28.63 -33.18 42.47
CA GLY A 345 28.11 -34.55 42.31
C GLY A 345 26.61 -34.66 42.04
N ASN A 346 25.91 -33.55 41.97
CA ASN A 346 24.47 -33.48 41.65
C ASN A 346 24.23 -33.02 40.22
N ASP A 347 23.03 -33.25 39.70
CA ASP A 347 22.54 -32.63 38.49
C ASP A 347 22.26 -31.14 38.79
N ALA A 348 23.18 -30.30 38.35
CA ALA A 348 23.21 -28.89 38.74
C ALA A 348 23.99 -28.08 37.72
N GLY A 349 23.80 -26.77 37.68
CA GLY A 349 24.42 -25.89 36.67
C GLY A 349 24.66 -24.46 37.15
N LEU A 350 25.25 -23.70 36.27
CA LEU A 350 25.42 -22.26 36.40
C LEU A 350 24.52 -21.52 35.41
N GLU A 351 23.97 -20.42 35.82
CA GLU A 351 23.06 -19.63 35.03
C GLU A 351 23.39 -18.15 35.13
N ASN A 352 23.48 -17.44 34.01
CA ASN A 352 23.81 -16.03 34.01
C ASN A 352 22.62 -15.08 34.05
N SER A 353 21.41 -15.56 33.89
CA SER A 353 20.20 -14.73 33.85
C SER A 353 19.73 -14.23 35.20
N LEU A 354 20.21 -14.83 36.30
CA LEU A 354 19.76 -14.52 37.65
C LEU A 354 20.63 -13.48 38.37
N VAL A 355 21.73 -13.04 37.75
CA VAL A 355 22.72 -12.20 38.46
C VAL A 355 22.28 -10.74 38.50
N ASN A 356 22.05 -10.25 39.70
CA ASN A 356 21.87 -8.82 40.09
C ASN A 356 20.73 -8.07 39.37
N GLY A 357 19.66 -8.72 38.96
CA GLY A 357 18.60 -8.06 38.18
C GLY A 357 19.12 -7.42 36.92
N ALA A 358 20.28 -7.85 36.43
CA ALA A 358 20.84 -7.44 35.17
C ALA A 358 19.95 -7.92 34.03
N THR A 359 19.80 -7.09 33.03
CA THR A 359 19.08 -7.43 31.80
C THR A 359 19.69 -8.71 31.21
N PRO A 360 18.89 -9.71 30.88
CA PRO A 360 19.38 -10.88 30.17
C PRO A 360 20.18 -10.44 28.94
N ILE A 361 21.14 -11.25 28.55
CA ILE A 361 21.84 -11.05 27.27
C ILE A 361 20.76 -10.92 26.18
N VAL A 362 20.95 -9.97 25.26
CA VAL A 362 20.07 -9.80 24.10
C VAL A 362 19.82 -11.17 23.45
N PRO A 363 18.60 -11.51 23.04
CA PRO A 363 18.28 -12.80 22.44
C PRO A 363 19.26 -13.16 21.34
N PHE A 364 19.77 -14.38 21.35
CA PHE A 364 20.64 -14.88 20.31
C PHE A 364 19.88 -15.08 19.00
N ASP A 365 20.39 -14.59 17.90
CA ASP A 365 19.85 -14.84 16.58
C ASP A 365 20.59 -16.03 15.94
N PHE A 366 19.96 -17.20 16.01
CA PHE A 366 20.49 -18.41 15.43
C PHE A 366 20.22 -18.57 13.92
N SER A 367 19.48 -17.63 13.30
CA SER A 367 19.25 -17.69 11.86
C SER A 367 20.51 -17.42 11.05
N GLU A 368 21.48 -16.68 11.64
CA GLU A 368 22.71 -16.30 10.97
C GLU A 368 23.92 -17.07 11.49
N THR A 369 23.99 -17.34 12.78
CA THR A 369 25.13 -18.06 13.40
C THR A 369 24.60 -19.12 14.37
N PRO A 370 24.30 -20.33 13.90
CA PRO A 370 23.70 -21.37 14.73
C PRO A 370 24.72 -22.08 15.64
N PHE A 371 25.83 -21.42 15.96
CA PHE A 371 26.89 -22.00 16.75
C PHE A 371 27.20 -21.18 17.99
N ILE A 372 27.36 -21.84 19.14
CA ILE A 372 28.00 -21.31 20.34
C ILE A 372 29.27 -22.09 20.56
N LYS A 373 30.36 -21.40 20.85
CA LYS A 373 31.63 -21.99 21.22
C LYS A 373 31.99 -21.62 22.64
N VAL A 374 32.46 -22.61 23.38
CA VAL A 374 33.03 -22.40 24.71
C VAL A 374 34.39 -23.14 24.76
N LYS A 375 35.39 -22.50 25.35
CA LYS A 375 36.65 -23.11 25.68
C LYS A 375 36.51 -23.73 27.06
N VAL A 376 36.81 -24.99 27.19
CA VAL A 376 36.71 -25.73 28.46
C VAL A 376 38.04 -26.37 28.75
N TRP A 377 38.48 -26.26 29.99
CA TRP A 377 39.62 -27.02 30.53
C TRP A 377 39.09 -27.95 31.60
N VAL A 378 39.43 -29.24 31.53
CA VAL A 378 38.99 -30.26 32.47
C VAL A 378 40.16 -31.09 32.93
N SER A 379 40.17 -31.47 34.19
CA SER A 379 41.20 -32.36 34.79
C SER A 379 40.91 -33.83 34.59
N LYS A 380 39.78 -34.19 34.02
CA LYS A 380 39.32 -35.58 33.67
C LYS A 380 38.20 -35.49 32.66
N PRO A 381 37.99 -36.57 31.88
CA PRO A 381 36.83 -36.61 30.97
C PRO A 381 35.51 -36.28 31.67
N VAL A 382 34.71 -35.44 31.05
CA VAL A 382 33.41 -34.99 31.58
C VAL A 382 32.46 -34.58 30.45
N GLY A 383 31.18 -34.81 30.66
CA GLY A 383 30.13 -34.23 29.81
C GLY A 383 29.89 -32.76 30.18
N VAL A 384 29.95 -31.89 29.22
CA VAL A 384 29.59 -30.47 29.37
C VAL A 384 28.32 -30.22 28.60
N SER A 385 27.31 -29.69 29.27
CA SER A 385 26.04 -29.32 28.65
C SER A 385 25.91 -27.80 28.59
N ILE A 386 25.57 -27.29 27.41
CA ILE A 386 25.16 -25.90 27.20
C ILE A 386 23.64 -25.89 27.00
N LYS A 387 22.94 -25.18 27.87
CA LYS A 387 21.50 -25.00 27.78
C LYS A 387 21.15 -23.54 27.53
N LEU A 388 20.39 -23.31 26.48
CA LEU A 388 19.82 -22.00 26.16
C LEU A 388 18.35 -22.00 26.56
N GLN A 389 17.90 -20.92 27.17
CA GLN A 389 16.54 -20.81 27.65
C GLN A 389 15.95 -19.45 27.27
N ASN A 390 14.64 -19.42 27.07
CA ASN A 390 13.92 -18.19 26.78
C ASN A 390 13.42 -17.58 28.10
N TYR A 391 14.10 -16.55 28.59
CA TYR A 391 13.67 -15.81 29.78
C TYR A 391 12.48 -14.91 29.45
N PRO A 392 11.41 -14.84 30.28
CA PRO A 392 11.21 -15.59 31.53
C PRO A 392 10.50 -16.95 31.36
N ASP A 393 10.31 -17.44 30.17
CA ASP A 393 9.67 -18.74 29.90
C ASP A 393 10.70 -19.88 29.91
N TRP A 394 11.06 -20.34 31.10
CA TRP A 394 12.04 -21.43 31.30
C TRP A 394 11.65 -22.78 30.70
N GLY A 395 10.38 -22.95 30.31
CA GLY A 395 9.89 -24.15 29.66
C GLY A 395 10.34 -24.26 28.21
N GLN A 396 10.77 -23.15 27.60
CA GLN A 396 11.33 -23.13 26.25
C GLN A 396 12.85 -23.07 26.33
N GLY A 397 13.50 -24.18 26.06
CA GLY A 397 14.95 -24.27 26.08
C GLY A 397 15.48 -25.31 25.08
N HIS A 398 16.72 -25.13 24.69
CA HIS A 398 17.46 -26.09 23.89
C HIS A 398 18.76 -26.43 24.59
N GLU A 399 19.08 -27.72 24.71
CA GLU A 399 20.26 -28.21 25.41
C GLU A 399 21.11 -29.12 24.48
N GLN A 400 22.40 -28.87 24.51
CA GLN A 400 23.37 -29.69 23.77
C GLN A 400 24.49 -30.15 24.71
N MET A 401 24.70 -31.46 24.78
CA MET A 401 25.79 -32.06 25.56
C MET A 401 26.97 -32.39 24.65
N ILE A 402 28.16 -32.16 25.14
CA ILE A 402 29.43 -32.47 24.49
C ILE A 402 30.30 -33.22 25.49
N GLU A 403 30.83 -34.35 25.08
CA GLU A 403 31.85 -35.08 25.85
C GLU A 403 33.22 -34.44 25.64
N VAL A 404 33.84 -33.96 26.70
CA VAL A 404 35.19 -33.41 26.70
C VAL A 404 36.14 -34.48 27.20
N THR A 405 37.07 -34.89 26.37
CA THR A 405 38.16 -35.86 26.70
C THR A 405 39.47 -35.10 26.80
N GLU A 406 40.42 -35.62 27.59
CA GLU A 406 41.76 -35.06 27.72
C GLU A 406 42.48 -34.87 26.38
#